data_e3fcd88706ff33e3f1d5ea0ef80c3508
#
_entry.id   e3fcd88706ff33e3f1d5ea0ef80c3508
#
_cell.length_a   1.000
_cell.length_b   1.000
_cell.length_c   1.000
_cell.angle_alpha   90.00
_cell.angle_beta   90.00
_cell.angle_gamma   90.00
#
_symmetry.space_group_name_H-M   'P 1'
#
loop_
_entity.id
_entity.type
_entity.pdbx_description
1 polymer ?
#
loop_
_entity_poly.entity_id
_entity_poly.type
_entity_poly.pdbx_seq_one_letter_code
_entity_poly.pdbx_strand_id
1 'polypeptide(L)'
;IQLDVLWEFGPKGSGKGYREHAIFGPGDDGSVGFWSFTSDGKRSQGVLADVTDLHAEAVGFEAQMPAGLARMAYWPDPDGGFHWVVESKTKKGWNRFVEHHYSAA
;
A
#
# COMPACT_ATOMS: atom_id res chain seq x y z
N ILE A 1 -14.04 -1.65 1.02
CA ILE A 1 -13.33 -0.83 0.01
C ILE A 1 -12.39 -1.70 -0.78
N GLN A 2 -12.40 -1.53 -2.06
CA GLN A 2 -11.62 -2.30 -2.99
C GLN A 2 -10.72 -1.37 -3.81
N LEU A 3 -9.48 -1.77 -4.02
CA LEU A 3 -8.53 -1.04 -4.84
C LEU A 3 -7.94 -1.98 -5.87
N ASP A 4 -8.01 -1.60 -7.13
CA ASP A 4 -7.37 -2.31 -8.23
C ASP A 4 -6.28 -1.42 -8.82
N VAL A 5 -5.08 -1.95 -8.94
CA VAL A 5 -3.93 -1.23 -9.47
C VAL A 5 -3.32 -2.03 -10.61
N LEU A 6 -3.03 -1.34 -11.70
CA LEU A 6 -2.25 -1.90 -12.81
C LEU A 6 -0.88 -1.22 -12.82
N TRP A 7 0.15 -2.03 -12.66
CA TRP A 7 1.53 -1.57 -12.75
C TRP A 7 2.06 -1.87 -14.14
N GLU A 8 2.52 -0.84 -14.86
CA GLU A 8 3.10 -1.00 -16.20
C GLU A 8 4.59 -0.68 -16.16
N PHE A 9 5.38 -1.53 -16.82
CA PHE A 9 6.82 -1.36 -16.93
C PHE A 9 7.22 -1.21 -18.40
N GLY A 10 8.21 -0.37 -18.65
CA GLY A 10 8.69 -0.13 -20.01
C GLY A 10 7.81 0.86 -20.77
N PRO A 11 7.94 0.91 -22.11
CA PRO A 11 7.14 1.84 -22.91
C PRO A 11 5.63 1.60 -22.74
N LYS A 12 4.88 2.67 -22.77
CA LYS A 12 3.41 2.61 -22.66
C LYS A 12 2.86 1.69 -23.75
N GLY A 13 1.98 0.77 -23.35
CA GLY A 13 1.37 -0.19 -24.27
C GLY A 13 2.23 -1.41 -24.56
N SER A 14 3.37 -1.58 -23.88
CA SER A 14 4.24 -2.75 -24.06
C SER A 14 3.64 -4.06 -23.56
N GLY A 15 2.57 -4.00 -22.76
CA GLY A 15 1.97 -5.16 -22.14
C GLY A 15 2.75 -5.73 -20.96
N LYS A 16 3.85 -5.11 -20.58
CA LYS A 16 4.66 -5.53 -19.44
C LYS A 16 4.15 -4.86 -18.18
N GLY A 17 3.81 -5.66 -17.15
CA GLY A 17 3.32 -5.16 -15.89
C GLY A 17 2.67 -6.25 -15.07
N TYR A 18 2.10 -5.86 -13.94
CA TYR A 18 1.30 -6.77 -13.12
C TYR A 18 0.14 -6.02 -12.50
N ARG A 19 -0.84 -6.76 -12.06
CA ARG A 19 -2.02 -6.21 -11.42
C ARG A 19 -2.04 -6.58 -9.95
N GLU A 20 -2.55 -5.65 -9.16
CA GLU A 20 -2.82 -5.86 -7.75
C GLU A 20 -4.29 -5.59 -7.47
N HIS A 21 -4.91 -6.49 -6.70
CA HIS A 21 -6.27 -6.36 -6.23
C HIS A 21 -6.24 -6.36 -4.70
N ALA A 22 -6.68 -5.28 -4.09
CA ALA A 22 -6.67 -5.12 -2.64
C ALA A 22 -8.08 -4.89 -2.12
N ILE A 23 -8.39 -5.51 -0.99
CA ILE A 23 -9.66 -5.38 -0.30
C ILE A 23 -9.38 -4.90 1.12
N PHE A 24 -10.14 -3.90 1.58
CA PHE A 24 -10.02 -3.32 2.92
C PHE A 24 -11.33 -3.53 3.65
N GLY A 25 -11.26 -4.05 4.86
CA GLY A 25 -12.47 -4.30 5.63
C GLY A 25 -12.18 -4.86 7.02
N PRO A 26 -13.24 -5.16 7.80
CA PRO A 26 -13.07 -5.72 9.14
C PRO A 26 -12.58 -7.16 9.07
N GLY A 27 -11.67 -7.51 9.97
CA GLY A 27 -11.24 -8.88 10.18
C GLY A 27 -12.10 -9.58 11.23
N ASP A 28 -11.73 -10.82 11.54
CA ASP A 28 -12.48 -11.65 12.49
C ASP A 28 -12.55 -11.05 13.90
N ASP A 29 -11.52 -10.30 14.27
CA ASP A 29 -11.44 -9.64 15.59
C ASP A 29 -12.07 -8.23 15.59
N GLY A 30 -12.67 -7.80 14.48
CA GLY A 30 -13.28 -6.48 14.36
C GLY A 30 -12.30 -5.37 13.98
N SER A 31 -11.00 -5.62 13.95
CA SER A 31 -10.03 -4.62 13.48
C SER A 31 -10.09 -4.49 11.96
N VAL A 32 -9.71 -3.32 11.44
CA VAL A 32 -9.66 -3.10 10.00
C VAL A 32 -8.35 -3.68 9.45
N GLY A 33 -8.46 -4.44 8.39
CA GLY A 33 -7.32 -5.02 7.73
C GLY A 33 -7.36 -4.83 6.23
N PHE A 34 -6.31 -5.30 5.56
CA PHE A 34 -6.31 -5.38 4.11
C PHE A 34 -5.81 -6.76 3.66
N TRP A 35 -6.26 -7.15 2.48
CA TRP A 35 -5.82 -8.35 1.78
C TRP A 35 -5.50 -7.96 0.36
N SER A 36 -4.34 -8.34 -0.14
CA SER A 36 -3.97 -8.04 -1.52
C SER A 36 -3.49 -9.29 -2.25
N PHE A 37 -3.79 -9.31 -3.54
CA PHE A 37 -3.44 -10.40 -4.46
C PHE A 37 -2.82 -9.77 -5.69
N THR A 38 -1.68 -10.29 -6.11
CA THR A 38 -0.99 -9.79 -7.30
C THR A 38 -0.96 -10.85 -8.39
N SER A 39 -0.85 -10.40 -9.65
CA SER A 39 -0.88 -11.29 -10.80
C SER A 39 0.36 -12.19 -10.89
N ASP A 40 1.41 -11.91 -10.14
CA ASP A 40 2.59 -12.77 -10.02
C ASP A 40 2.44 -13.87 -8.97
N GLY A 41 1.23 -14.05 -8.42
CA GLY A 41 0.93 -15.10 -7.46
C GLY A 41 1.22 -14.76 -6.01
N LYS A 42 1.59 -13.53 -5.71
CA LYS A 42 1.85 -13.09 -4.34
C LYS A 42 0.58 -12.60 -3.68
N ARG A 43 0.56 -12.73 -2.36
CA ARG A 43 -0.54 -12.20 -1.54
C ARG A 43 0.03 -11.59 -0.28
N SER A 44 -0.68 -10.59 0.24
CA SER A 44 -0.30 -9.91 1.47
C SER A 44 -1.53 -9.70 2.34
N GLN A 45 -1.31 -9.60 3.63
CA GLN A 45 -2.35 -9.34 4.60
C GLN A 45 -1.77 -8.43 5.69
N GLY A 46 -2.51 -7.44 6.10
CA GLY A 46 -2.06 -6.52 7.15
C GLY A 46 -3.21 -5.99 7.97
N VAL A 47 -2.86 -5.24 9.01
CA VAL A 47 -3.81 -4.64 9.95
C VAL A 47 -3.61 -3.13 9.99
N LEU A 48 -4.69 -2.41 10.30
CA LEU A 48 -4.65 -0.95 10.45
C LEU A 48 -3.63 -0.57 11.52
N ALA A 49 -2.83 0.44 11.23
CA ALA A 49 -1.80 0.95 12.12
C ALA A 49 -1.83 2.48 12.15
N ASP A 50 -1.28 3.07 13.19
CA ASP A 50 -1.10 4.51 13.27
C ASP A 50 0.11 4.92 12.45
N VAL A 51 -0.12 5.69 11.40
CA VAL A 51 0.91 6.22 10.50
C VAL A 51 0.88 7.75 10.45
N THR A 52 0.34 8.39 11.48
CA THR A 52 0.23 9.85 11.52
C THR A 52 1.58 10.55 11.63
N ASP A 53 2.66 9.83 11.89
CA ASP A 53 4.02 10.34 11.76
C ASP A 53 4.37 10.71 10.30
N LEU A 54 3.71 10.11 9.32
CA LEU A 54 3.90 10.41 7.90
C LEU A 54 3.06 11.59 7.45
N HIS A 55 1.80 11.64 7.88
CA HIS A 55 0.87 12.71 7.54
C HIS A 55 -0.33 12.64 8.49
N ALA A 56 -0.87 13.77 8.90
CA ALA A 56 -1.97 13.82 9.86
C ALA A 56 -3.23 13.06 9.39
N GLU A 57 -3.46 13.01 8.08
CA GLU A 57 -4.61 12.33 7.50
C GLU A 57 -4.29 10.96 6.93
N ALA A 58 -3.09 10.44 7.19
CA ALA A 58 -2.67 9.16 6.62
C ALA A 58 -3.45 8.00 7.22
N VAL A 59 -3.80 7.07 6.35
CA VAL A 59 -4.36 5.77 6.72
C VAL A 59 -3.34 4.72 6.33
N GLY A 60 -2.97 3.86 7.26
CA GLY A 60 -1.91 2.90 7.00
C GLY A 60 -2.14 1.54 7.61
N PHE A 61 -1.35 0.59 7.13
CA PHE A 61 -1.44 -0.81 7.52
C PHE A 61 -0.04 -1.36 7.72
N GLU A 62 0.10 -2.26 8.69
CA GLU A 62 1.34 -3.01 8.92
C GLU A 62 1.14 -4.47 8.57
N ALA A 63 2.16 -5.07 7.99
CA ALA A 63 2.16 -6.49 7.64
C ALA A 63 3.51 -7.10 7.98
N GLN A 64 3.48 -8.31 8.56
CA GLN A 64 4.69 -9.09 8.78
C GLN A 64 5.04 -9.80 7.47
N MET A 65 6.17 -9.44 6.89
CA MET A 65 6.68 -10.02 5.65
C MET A 65 7.84 -10.96 5.95
N PRO A 66 8.23 -11.84 5.01
CA PRO A 66 9.39 -12.72 5.22
C PRO A 66 10.68 -11.96 5.57
N ALA A 67 10.86 -10.76 5.02
CA ALA A 67 12.03 -9.92 5.27
C ALA A 67 11.91 -9.06 6.53
N GLY A 68 10.77 -9.06 7.21
CA GLY A 68 10.51 -8.26 8.40
C GLY A 68 9.21 -7.49 8.33
N LEU A 69 9.00 -6.59 9.28
CA LEU A 69 7.79 -5.77 9.34
C LEU A 69 7.81 -4.71 8.25
N ALA A 70 6.71 -4.58 7.54
CA ALA A 70 6.50 -3.53 6.55
C ALA A 70 5.24 -2.74 6.87
N ARG A 71 5.17 -1.50 6.39
CA ARG A 71 3.95 -0.70 6.46
C ARG A 71 3.70 -0.01 5.13
N MET A 72 2.42 0.23 4.84
CA MET A 72 2.04 1.07 3.73
C MET A 72 1.07 2.13 4.21
N ALA A 73 1.06 3.28 3.56
CA ALA A 73 0.22 4.37 3.96
C ALA A 73 -0.30 5.13 2.74
N TYR A 74 -1.49 5.68 2.91
CA TYR A 74 -2.15 6.52 1.92
C TYR A 74 -2.56 7.82 2.60
N TRP A 75 -2.40 8.96 1.91
CA TRP A 75 -2.97 10.22 2.40
C TRP A 75 -3.40 11.07 1.22
N PRO A 76 -4.44 11.91 1.40
CA PRO A 76 -4.97 12.71 0.30
C PRO A 76 -4.01 13.83 -0.06
N ASP A 77 -4.06 14.22 -1.33
CA ASP A 77 -3.38 15.40 -1.83
C ASP A 77 -4.41 16.53 -1.95
N PRO A 78 -4.05 17.78 -1.61
CA PRO A 78 -4.97 18.91 -1.76
C PRO A 78 -5.53 19.09 -3.18
N ASP A 79 -4.86 18.60 -4.21
CA ASP A 79 -5.30 18.70 -5.59
C ASP A 79 -6.26 17.57 -6.03
N GLY A 80 -6.69 16.72 -5.08
CA GLY A 80 -7.67 15.66 -5.33
C GLY A 80 -7.10 14.29 -5.56
N GLY A 81 -5.80 14.15 -5.67
CA GLY A 81 -5.13 12.86 -5.76
C GLY A 81 -4.78 12.30 -4.40
N PHE A 82 -3.88 11.34 -4.39
CA PHE A 82 -3.38 10.78 -3.14
C PHE A 82 -1.93 10.29 -3.27
N HIS A 83 -1.26 10.22 -2.12
CA HIS A 83 0.07 9.66 -1.99
C HIS A 83 -0.01 8.24 -1.44
N TRP A 84 0.90 7.39 -1.88
CA TRP A 84 1.05 6.05 -1.37
C TRP A 84 2.53 5.73 -1.18
N VAL A 85 2.85 5.17 -0.02
CA VAL A 85 4.22 4.78 0.30
C VAL A 85 4.24 3.38 0.90
N VAL A 86 5.38 2.70 0.74
CA VAL A 86 5.67 1.44 1.42
C VAL A 86 7.03 1.57 2.07
N GLU A 87 7.10 1.17 3.34
CA GLU A 87 8.32 1.27 4.15
C GLU A 87 8.59 -0.04 4.86
N SER A 88 9.86 -0.36 5.04
CA SER A 88 10.30 -1.52 5.82
C SER A 88 10.93 -1.07 7.13
N LYS A 89 10.69 -1.82 8.20
CA LYS A 89 11.27 -1.53 9.52
C LYS A 89 12.73 -1.96 9.54
N THR A 90 13.60 -1.04 9.98
CA THR A 90 15.03 -1.30 10.17
C THR A 90 15.42 -0.92 11.59
N LYS A 91 16.67 -1.23 11.98
CA LYS A 91 17.20 -0.84 13.29
C LYS A 91 17.25 0.67 13.48
N LYS A 92 17.30 1.43 12.37
CA LYS A 92 17.37 2.90 12.39
C LYS A 92 16.01 3.57 12.21
N GLY A 93 14.94 2.79 12.05
CA GLY A 93 13.60 3.29 11.82
C GLY A 93 13.01 2.73 10.53
N TRP A 94 12.17 3.54 9.88
CA TRP A 94 11.48 3.12 8.66
C TRP A 94 12.28 3.51 7.43
N ASN A 95 12.47 2.55 6.52
CA ASN A 95 13.11 2.79 5.23
C ASN A 95 12.05 2.78 4.12
N ARG A 96 11.84 3.92 3.47
CA ARG A 96 10.88 4.04 2.37
C ARG A 96 11.51 3.53 1.08
N PHE A 97 10.89 2.52 0.46
CA PHE A 97 11.39 1.94 -0.79
C PHE A 97 10.38 2.03 -1.93
N VAL A 98 9.13 2.40 -1.66
CA VAL A 98 8.13 2.69 -2.68
C VAL A 98 7.44 4.00 -2.32
N GLU A 99 7.30 4.88 -3.31
CA GLU A 99 6.58 6.13 -3.17
C GLU A 99 5.93 6.48 -4.51
N HIS A 100 4.62 6.68 -4.50
CA HIS A 100 3.86 7.08 -5.67
C HIS A 100 2.87 8.16 -5.33
N HIS A 101 2.68 9.08 -6.27
CA HIS A 101 1.64 10.09 -6.22
C HIS A 101 0.66 9.83 -7.36
N TYR A 102 -0.60 9.67 -7.01
CA TYR A 102 -1.67 9.47 -7.99
C TYR A 102 -2.49 10.75 -8.08
N SER A 103 -2.64 11.28 -9.28
CA SER A 103 -3.47 12.46 -9.52
C SER A 103 -4.91 12.03 -9.81
N ALA A 104 -5.84 12.95 -9.55
CA ALA A 104 -7.24 12.73 -9.90
C ALA A 104 -7.39 12.65 -11.43
N ALA A 105 -8.25 11.76 -11.88
CA ALA A 105 -8.51 11.60 -13.31
C ALA A 105 -9.44 12.73 -13.83
#